data_5ba1aa1d298b19e6f9a180af1445dbc0
#
_entry.id   5ba1aa1d298b19e6f9a180af1445dbc0
#
_cell.length_a   1.000
_cell.length_b   1.000
_cell.length_c   1.000
_cell.angle_alpha   90.00
_cell.angle_beta   90.00
_cell.angle_gamma   90.00
#
_symmetry.space_group_name_H-M   'P 1'
#
loop_
_entity.id
_entity.type
_entity.pdbx_description
1 polymer ?
#
loop_
_entity_poly.entity_id
_entity_poly.type
_entity_poly.pdbx_seq_one_letter_code
_entity_poly.pdbx_strand_id
1 'polypeptide(L)'
;SAVQTDKSETQTNLSAAQGLEIPAPMKGADETILKRKGYTVSYNRTLNLPNWVAWELNRDKLVERESRTDKFLPDPDLPESQAVTTDDYKRSGMDRGHMCPAGDNRWHWKAMQESFYMTNICPQNHNLNRGDWKELEESCRRWAQEEGKIYIVCGPILYDQRHRTIGKKHKITVPEAFFKVVLCLSLIHISEPTRH
;
A
#
# COMPACT_ATOMS: atom_id res chain seq x y z
N SER A 1 7.21 45.47 27.04
CA SER A 1 6.36 44.28 26.92
C SER A 1 6.97 43.34 25.91
N ALA A 2 7.61 42.29 26.42
CA ALA A 2 8.21 41.26 25.62
C ALA A 2 7.13 40.27 25.13
N VAL A 3 7.07 40.03 23.83
CA VAL A 3 6.26 38.97 23.25
C VAL A 3 7.00 37.65 23.44
N GLN A 4 6.49 36.82 24.30
CA GLN A 4 6.89 35.42 24.42
C GLN A 4 6.31 34.67 23.22
N THR A 5 7.14 34.29 22.27
CA THR A 5 6.80 33.32 21.23
C THR A 5 6.82 31.93 21.84
N ASP A 6 5.68 31.30 21.82
CA ASP A 6 5.43 29.97 22.34
C ASP A 6 6.25 28.91 21.55
N LYS A 7 7.21 28.32 22.23
CA LYS A 7 8.06 27.23 21.70
C LYS A 7 7.40 25.85 21.80
N SER A 8 6.14 25.77 22.20
CA SER A 8 5.44 24.50 22.44
C SER A 8 4.85 23.85 21.19
N GLU A 9 4.63 24.61 20.12
CA GLU A 9 4.00 24.08 18.89
C GLU A 9 4.98 23.29 18.00
N THR A 10 6.28 23.51 18.13
CA THR A 10 7.28 22.84 17.25
C THR A 10 7.64 21.43 17.72
N GLN A 11 7.44 21.08 18.99
CA GLN A 11 7.74 19.75 19.50
C GLN A 11 6.60 18.76 19.33
N THR A 12 5.35 19.22 19.20
CA THR A 12 4.19 18.37 18.96
C THR A 12 4.14 17.81 17.53
N ASN A 13 4.78 18.48 16.58
CA ASN A 13 4.76 18.07 15.17
C ASN A 13 5.75 16.95 14.82
N LEU A 14 6.78 16.71 15.62
CA LEU A 14 7.75 15.63 15.35
C LEU A 14 7.28 14.25 15.83
N SER A 15 6.45 14.18 16.86
CA SER A 15 5.83 12.92 17.29
C SER A 15 4.61 12.52 16.44
N ALA A 16 3.99 13.48 15.74
CA ALA A 16 2.89 13.23 14.81
C ALA A 16 3.34 12.69 13.44
N ALA A 17 4.66 12.60 13.20
CA ALA A 17 5.22 12.11 11.92
C ALA A 17 5.17 10.58 11.76
N GLN A 18 4.77 9.83 12.79
CA GLN A 18 4.56 8.39 12.70
C GLN A 18 3.14 8.10 12.21
N GLY A 19 3.02 7.25 11.19
CA GLY A 19 1.73 6.84 10.65
C GLY A 19 1.12 7.82 9.65
N LEU A 20 1.93 8.71 9.06
CA LEU A 20 1.47 9.65 8.03
C LEU A 20 0.96 8.97 6.76
N GLU A 21 1.33 7.71 6.55
CA GLU A 21 0.82 6.89 5.46
C GLU A 21 -0.64 6.45 5.67
N ILE A 22 -1.13 6.43 6.92
CA ILE A 22 -2.44 5.87 7.25
C ILE A 22 -3.57 6.87 6.92
N PRO A 23 -4.46 6.53 5.96
CA PRO A 23 -5.64 7.34 5.67
C PRO A 23 -6.60 7.44 6.86
N ALA A 24 -7.44 8.47 6.86
CA ALA A 24 -8.54 8.59 7.80
C ALA A 24 -9.52 7.40 7.65
N PRO A 25 -10.22 6.99 8.72
CA PRO A 25 -11.21 5.94 8.64
C PRO A 25 -12.27 6.22 7.58
N MET A 26 -12.64 5.19 6.81
CA MET A 26 -13.65 5.29 5.75
C MET A 26 -15.06 5.20 6.37
N LYS A 27 -15.88 6.22 6.13
CA LYS A 27 -17.28 6.19 6.57
C LYS A 27 -18.13 5.39 5.58
N GLY A 28 -18.92 4.43 6.09
CA GLY A 28 -19.89 3.67 5.29
C GLY A 28 -19.28 2.61 4.37
N ALA A 29 -17.99 2.33 4.47
CA ALA A 29 -17.33 1.25 3.74
C ALA A 29 -17.06 0.05 4.66
N ASP A 30 -17.02 -1.15 4.08
CA ASP A 30 -16.53 -2.34 4.76
C ASP A 30 -15.01 -2.20 4.93
N GLU A 31 -14.55 -2.14 6.18
CA GLU A 31 -13.15 -1.91 6.50
C GLU A 31 -12.69 -2.83 7.64
N THR A 32 -11.73 -3.68 7.33
CA THR A 32 -10.97 -4.46 8.30
C THR A 32 -9.51 -4.04 8.23
N ILE A 33 -9.00 -3.42 9.28
CA ILE A 33 -7.61 -2.96 9.34
C ILE A 33 -6.71 -4.12 9.75
N LEU A 34 -5.74 -4.46 8.90
CA LEU A 34 -4.75 -5.49 9.14
C LEU A 34 -3.35 -4.85 9.09
N LYS A 35 -2.66 -4.88 10.22
CA LYS A 35 -1.29 -4.36 10.32
C LYS A 35 -0.29 -5.46 10.03
N ARG A 36 0.62 -5.20 9.11
CA ARG A 36 1.72 -6.09 8.72
C ARG A 36 3.06 -5.45 9.02
N LYS A 37 4.12 -6.22 8.94
CA LYS A 37 5.46 -5.70 9.20
C LYS A 37 5.87 -4.61 8.21
N GLY A 38 5.55 -4.78 6.94
CA GLY A 38 5.91 -3.87 5.86
C GLY A 38 4.79 -2.94 5.38
N TYR A 39 3.56 -3.13 5.82
CA TYR A 39 2.42 -2.32 5.39
C TYR A 39 1.22 -2.45 6.33
N THR A 40 0.27 -1.57 6.15
CA THR A 40 -1.08 -1.67 6.72
C THR A 40 -2.10 -1.72 5.60
N VAL A 41 -3.09 -2.58 5.71
CA VAL A 41 -4.18 -2.69 4.74
C VAL A 41 -5.53 -2.43 5.39
N SER A 42 -6.37 -1.66 4.70
CA SER A 42 -7.80 -1.60 4.95
C SER A 42 -8.48 -2.58 3.99
N TYR A 43 -8.95 -3.70 4.49
CA TYR A 43 -9.49 -4.76 3.66
C TYR A 43 -11.00 -4.74 3.61
N ASN A 44 -11.56 -4.82 2.42
CA ASN A 44 -12.99 -4.90 2.17
C ASN A 44 -13.39 -6.37 1.96
N ARG A 45 -14.06 -6.95 2.95
CA ARG A 45 -14.44 -8.37 2.94
C ARG A 45 -15.67 -8.64 2.05
N THR A 46 -16.42 -7.63 1.69
CA THR A 46 -17.54 -7.73 0.74
C THR A 46 -17.04 -7.84 -0.69
N LEU A 47 -16.05 -7.04 -1.06
CA LEU A 47 -15.46 -7.00 -2.41
C LEU A 47 -14.28 -7.96 -2.58
N ASN A 48 -13.73 -8.47 -1.49
CA ASN A 48 -12.48 -9.23 -1.44
C ASN A 48 -11.30 -8.46 -2.06
N LEU A 49 -11.24 -7.19 -1.77
CA LEU A 49 -10.21 -6.25 -2.22
C LEU A 49 -9.69 -5.41 -1.05
N PRO A 50 -8.43 -4.96 -1.08
CA PRO A 50 -8.03 -3.86 -0.23
C PRO A 50 -8.75 -2.58 -0.66
N ASN A 51 -9.24 -1.79 0.30
CA ASN A 51 -9.66 -0.42 0.05
C ASN A 51 -8.42 0.44 -0.26
N TRP A 52 -7.39 0.25 0.55
CA TRP A 52 -6.07 0.84 0.39
C TRP A 52 -5.03 -0.01 1.11
N VAL A 53 -3.78 0.15 0.68
CA VAL A 53 -2.58 -0.37 1.35
C VAL A 53 -1.61 0.79 1.52
N ALA A 54 -1.05 0.93 2.72
CA ALA A 54 -0.20 2.05 3.09
C ALA A 54 1.09 1.58 3.75
N TRP A 55 2.21 2.22 3.41
CA TRP A 55 3.50 1.93 4.03
C TRP A 55 4.46 3.13 3.96
N GLU A 56 5.40 3.12 4.87
CA GLU A 56 6.59 3.97 4.84
C GLU A 56 7.70 3.24 4.10
N LEU A 57 8.35 3.91 3.16
CA LEU A 57 9.52 3.41 2.46
C LEU A 57 10.70 4.33 2.74
N ASN A 58 11.77 3.78 3.30
CA ASN A 58 12.99 4.50 3.64
C ASN A 58 14.22 3.75 3.12
N ARG A 59 15.41 4.37 3.23
CA ARG A 59 16.66 3.80 2.74
C ARG A 59 16.97 2.45 3.37
N ASP A 60 16.68 2.27 4.67
CA ASP A 60 16.97 1.00 5.36
C ASP A 60 16.14 -0.16 4.80
N LYS A 61 14.94 0.12 4.33
CA LYS A 61 14.05 -0.87 3.69
C LYS A 61 14.44 -1.19 2.24
N LEU A 62 15.33 -0.41 1.63
CA LEU A 62 15.83 -0.67 0.28
C LEU A 62 17.01 -1.64 0.24
N VAL A 63 17.50 -2.06 1.39
CA VAL A 63 18.56 -3.08 1.49
C VAL A 63 17.96 -4.45 1.17
N GLU A 64 18.48 -5.08 0.13
CA GLU A 64 18.01 -6.38 -0.34
C GLU A 64 18.65 -7.52 0.47
N ARG A 65 17.94 -8.01 1.49
CA ARG A 65 18.37 -9.12 2.35
C ARG A 65 17.68 -10.42 1.98
N GLU A 66 16.48 -10.34 1.43
CA GLU A 66 15.64 -11.49 1.12
C GLU A 66 15.37 -11.58 -0.38
N SER A 67 15.37 -12.81 -0.90
CA SER A 67 14.92 -13.09 -2.25
C SER A 67 13.39 -13.08 -2.32
N ARG A 68 12.86 -12.76 -3.49
CA ARG A 68 11.43 -12.86 -3.76
C ARG A 68 10.95 -14.30 -3.56
N THR A 69 9.88 -14.47 -2.77
CA THR A 69 9.38 -15.82 -2.44
C THR A 69 8.42 -16.40 -3.47
N ASP A 70 7.68 -15.59 -4.21
CA ASP A 70 6.61 -16.00 -5.15
C ASP A 70 5.53 -16.92 -4.56
N LYS A 71 5.48 -17.09 -3.25
CA LYS A 71 4.54 -17.94 -2.55
C LYS A 71 3.35 -17.13 -2.03
N PHE A 72 2.30 -17.04 -2.83
CA PHE A 72 1.05 -16.42 -2.42
C PHE A 72 0.34 -17.27 -1.38
N LEU A 73 -0.16 -16.64 -0.33
CA LEU A 73 -0.83 -17.27 0.81
C LEU A 73 -2.16 -16.59 1.11
N PRO A 74 -3.19 -17.36 1.51
CA PRO A 74 -4.36 -16.75 2.12
C PRO A 74 -3.95 -16.00 3.39
N ASP A 75 -4.65 -14.89 3.69
CA ASP A 75 -4.36 -14.13 4.90
C ASP A 75 -4.78 -14.94 6.14
N PRO A 76 -3.85 -15.22 7.08
CA PRO A 76 -4.14 -16.05 8.25
C PRO A 76 -5.10 -15.39 9.25
N ASP A 77 -5.31 -14.06 9.18
CA ASP A 77 -6.22 -13.34 10.06
C ASP A 77 -7.67 -13.32 9.56
N LEU A 78 -7.92 -13.89 8.38
CA LEU A 78 -9.26 -14.11 7.89
C LEU A 78 -9.70 -15.56 8.12
N PRO A 79 -10.99 -15.81 8.42
CA PRO A 79 -11.52 -17.17 8.44
C PRO A 79 -11.28 -17.88 7.11
N GLU A 80 -10.94 -19.17 7.14
CA GLU A 80 -10.66 -19.97 5.93
C GLU A 80 -11.78 -19.87 4.89
N SER A 81 -13.04 -19.82 5.35
CA SER A 81 -14.22 -19.69 4.48
C SER A 81 -14.29 -18.36 3.73
N GLN A 82 -13.54 -17.34 4.16
CA GLN A 82 -13.55 -15.98 3.59
C GLN A 82 -12.20 -15.57 2.98
N ALA A 83 -11.15 -16.32 3.25
CA ALA A 83 -9.82 -16.00 2.77
C ALA A 83 -9.65 -16.39 1.30
N VAL A 84 -9.39 -15.37 0.46
CA VAL A 84 -9.07 -15.57 -0.95
C VAL A 84 -7.80 -16.42 -1.09
N THR A 85 -7.82 -17.33 -2.05
CA THR A 85 -6.68 -18.17 -2.40
C THR A 85 -6.27 -17.95 -3.86
N THR A 86 -5.11 -18.52 -4.24
CA THR A 86 -4.65 -18.47 -5.64
C THR A 86 -5.62 -19.17 -6.60
N ASP A 87 -6.41 -20.14 -6.13
CA ASP A 87 -7.41 -20.82 -6.96
C ASP A 87 -8.49 -19.87 -7.48
N ASP A 88 -8.80 -18.81 -6.73
CA ASP A 88 -9.76 -17.78 -7.15
C ASP A 88 -9.26 -16.93 -8.33
N TYR A 89 -7.96 -16.91 -8.58
CA TYR A 89 -7.33 -16.22 -9.72
C TYR A 89 -7.06 -17.11 -10.93
N LYS A 90 -7.03 -18.43 -10.74
CA LYS A 90 -6.74 -19.38 -11.83
C LYS A 90 -7.73 -19.21 -12.99
N ARG A 91 -7.17 -19.14 -14.20
CA ARG A 91 -7.95 -19.01 -15.46
C ARG A 91 -8.87 -17.79 -15.49
N SER A 92 -8.58 -16.79 -14.69
CA SER A 92 -9.36 -15.54 -14.66
C SER A 92 -8.94 -14.56 -15.77
N GLY A 93 -7.78 -14.73 -16.34
CA GLY A 93 -7.16 -13.76 -17.26
C GLY A 93 -6.58 -12.54 -16.56
N MET A 94 -6.60 -12.51 -15.22
CA MET A 94 -6.08 -11.41 -14.42
C MET A 94 -4.80 -11.85 -13.68
N ASP A 95 -3.86 -10.92 -13.55
CA ASP A 95 -2.67 -11.11 -12.71
C ASP A 95 -3.04 -10.92 -11.23
N ARG A 96 -2.25 -11.53 -10.38
CA ARG A 96 -2.23 -11.28 -8.94
C ARG A 96 -1.35 -10.05 -8.69
N GLY A 97 -1.95 -8.87 -8.77
CA GLY A 97 -1.26 -7.59 -8.64
C GLY A 97 -1.03 -7.21 -7.18
N HIS A 98 0.24 -6.99 -6.80
CA HIS A 98 0.60 -6.47 -5.49
C HIS A 98 0.22 -5.01 -5.35
N MET A 99 -0.32 -4.64 -4.20
CA MET A 99 -0.45 -3.24 -3.80
C MET A 99 0.86 -2.76 -3.17
N CYS A 100 1.26 -3.27 -2.01
CA CYS A 100 2.62 -3.10 -1.50
C CYS A 100 3.53 -4.15 -2.16
N PRO A 101 4.53 -3.74 -2.97
CA PRO A 101 5.29 -4.66 -3.80
C PRO A 101 6.30 -5.48 -3.00
N ALA A 102 6.61 -6.67 -3.48
CA ALA A 102 7.67 -7.52 -2.92
C ALA A 102 9.02 -6.79 -2.90
N GLY A 103 9.30 -5.95 -3.90
CA GLY A 103 10.51 -5.14 -3.97
C GLY A 103 10.70 -4.15 -2.82
N ASP A 104 9.62 -3.73 -2.16
CA ASP A 104 9.67 -2.85 -0.99
C ASP A 104 9.77 -3.62 0.33
N ASN A 105 9.80 -4.96 0.28
CA ASN A 105 9.76 -5.85 1.45
C ASN A 105 10.95 -6.82 1.53
N ARG A 106 12.01 -6.58 0.76
CA ARG A 106 13.21 -7.43 0.74
C ARG A 106 14.14 -7.22 1.94
N TRP A 107 13.80 -6.33 2.83
CA TRP A 107 14.61 -5.99 4.02
C TRP A 107 14.40 -6.95 5.20
N HIS A 108 13.34 -7.75 5.18
CA HIS A 108 13.03 -8.70 6.25
C HIS A 108 12.18 -9.85 5.73
N TRP A 109 12.47 -11.10 6.17
CA TRP A 109 11.76 -12.30 5.71
C TRP A 109 10.24 -12.24 5.94
N LYS A 110 9.82 -11.69 7.10
CA LYS A 110 8.39 -11.59 7.46
C LYS A 110 7.68 -10.53 6.60
N ALA A 111 8.34 -9.40 6.35
CA ALA A 111 7.80 -8.38 5.44
C ALA A 111 7.63 -8.96 4.02
N MET A 112 8.63 -9.71 3.53
CA MET A 112 8.56 -10.40 2.25
C MET A 112 7.40 -11.40 2.21
N GLN A 113 7.27 -12.27 3.19
CA GLN A 113 6.19 -13.26 3.26
C GLN A 113 4.82 -12.60 3.27
N GLU A 114 4.62 -11.60 4.11
CA GLU A 114 3.35 -10.90 4.27
C GLU A 114 2.96 -10.10 3.02
N SER A 115 3.92 -9.66 2.19
CA SER A 115 3.62 -8.99 0.92
C SER A 115 2.89 -9.90 -0.06
N PHE A 116 2.96 -11.22 0.11
CA PHE A 116 2.25 -12.23 -0.68
C PHE A 116 0.93 -12.69 -0.07
N TYR A 117 0.48 -12.10 1.03
CA TYR A 117 -0.88 -12.34 1.52
C TYR A 117 -1.92 -11.81 0.53
N MET A 118 -2.94 -12.62 0.25
CA MET A 118 -3.95 -12.30 -0.76
C MET A 118 -4.75 -11.04 -0.44
N THR A 119 -4.72 -10.56 0.81
CA THR A 119 -5.32 -9.26 1.20
C THR A 119 -4.55 -8.04 0.67
N ASN A 120 -3.30 -8.23 0.23
CA ASN A 120 -2.47 -7.22 -0.43
C ASN A 120 -2.58 -7.29 -1.98
N ILE A 121 -3.42 -8.15 -2.51
CA ILE A 121 -3.47 -8.50 -3.92
C ILE A 121 -4.80 -8.07 -4.53
N CYS A 122 -4.75 -7.51 -5.74
CA CYS A 122 -5.92 -7.21 -6.56
C CYS A 122 -5.84 -7.91 -7.91
N PRO A 123 -6.98 -8.26 -8.51
CA PRO A 123 -7.02 -8.60 -9.94
C PRO A 123 -6.51 -7.41 -10.75
N GLN A 124 -5.46 -7.60 -11.52
CA GLN A 124 -4.82 -6.55 -12.28
C GLN A 124 -4.56 -6.99 -13.70
N ASN A 125 -4.76 -6.09 -14.66
CA ASN A 125 -4.42 -6.34 -16.05
C ASN A 125 -2.92 -6.62 -16.17
N HIS A 126 -2.57 -7.64 -16.97
CA HIS A 126 -1.18 -8.08 -17.14
C HIS A 126 -0.26 -6.97 -17.65
N ASN A 127 -0.71 -6.19 -18.64
CA ASN A 127 0.10 -5.11 -19.20
C ASN A 127 0.33 -3.99 -18.20
N LEU A 128 -0.69 -3.66 -17.39
CA LEU A 128 -0.54 -2.69 -16.31
C LEU A 128 0.43 -3.20 -15.24
N ASN A 129 0.22 -4.42 -14.77
CA ASN A 129 1.03 -5.01 -13.70
C ASN A 129 2.52 -5.10 -14.05
N ARG A 130 2.84 -5.47 -15.29
CA ARG A 130 4.23 -5.60 -15.78
C ARG A 130 4.78 -4.33 -16.41
N GLY A 131 3.94 -3.36 -16.75
CA GLY A 131 4.30 -2.09 -17.37
C GLY A 131 4.28 -0.93 -16.37
N ASP A 132 3.35 -0.01 -16.57
CA ASP A 132 3.28 1.29 -15.86
C ASP A 132 3.26 1.15 -14.34
N TRP A 133 2.55 0.14 -13.80
CA TRP A 133 2.50 -0.08 -12.35
C TRP A 133 3.88 -0.46 -11.80
N LYS A 134 4.59 -1.35 -12.49
CA LYS A 134 5.97 -1.72 -12.13
C LYS A 134 6.93 -0.55 -12.22
N GLU A 135 6.83 0.26 -13.27
CA GLU A 135 7.66 1.46 -13.43
C GLU A 135 7.43 2.47 -12.30
N LEU A 136 6.18 2.63 -11.88
CA LEU A 136 5.82 3.50 -10.76
C LEU A 136 6.38 2.97 -9.43
N GLU A 137 6.35 1.67 -9.21
CA GLU A 137 6.98 1.03 -8.03
C GLU A 137 8.51 1.29 -8.01
N GLU A 138 9.19 1.13 -9.13
CA GLU A 138 10.62 1.42 -9.28
C GLU A 138 10.92 2.90 -9.05
N SER A 139 10.07 3.80 -9.54
CA SER A 139 10.18 5.24 -9.29
C SER A 139 10.05 5.58 -7.82
N CYS A 140 9.11 4.97 -7.10
CA CYS A 140 8.97 5.16 -5.65
C CYS A 140 10.23 4.74 -4.89
N ARG A 141 10.86 3.63 -5.27
CA ARG A 141 12.13 3.21 -4.65
C ARG A 141 13.25 4.21 -4.91
N ARG A 142 13.35 4.77 -6.12
CA ARG A 142 14.33 5.84 -6.42
C ARG A 142 14.06 7.08 -5.57
N TRP A 143 12.81 7.52 -5.46
CA TRP A 143 12.45 8.66 -4.62
C TRP A 143 12.76 8.42 -3.14
N ALA A 144 12.50 7.24 -2.62
CA ALA A 144 12.88 6.88 -1.25
C ALA A 144 14.40 6.94 -1.04
N GLN A 145 15.17 6.51 -2.03
CA GLN A 145 16.64 6.59 -1.99
C GLN A 145 17.13 8.05 -2.01
N GLU A 146 16.53 8.87 -2.83
CA GLU A 146 16.90 10.30 -2.98
C GLU A 146 16.46 11.12 -1.76
N GLU A 147 15.21 10.95 -1.33
CA GLU A 147 14.59 11.73 -0.27
C GLU A 147 14.84 11.19 1.15
N GLY A 148 15.32 9.95 1.25
CA GLY A 148 15.55 9.25 2.52
C GLY A 148 14.34 8.54 3.06
N LYS A 149 13.14 9.08 2.88
CA LYS A 149 11.86 8.53 3.33
C LYS A 149 10.71 9.09 2.50
N ILE A 150 9.80 8.21 2.12
CA ILE A 150 8.50 8.55 1.53
C ILE A 150 7.39 7.74 2.18
N TYR A 151 6.17 8.22 2.05
CA TYR A 151 4.95 7.52 2.47
C TYR A 151 4.12 7.23 1.24
N ILE A 152 3.62 6.00 1.13
CA ILE A 152 2.87 5.54 -0.03
C ILE A 152 1.53 5.00 0.41
N VAL A 153 0.47 5.37 -0.29
CA VAL A 153 -0.85 4.77 -0.19
C VAL A 153 -1.31 4.42 -1.59
N CYS A 154 -1.74 3.20 -1.79
CA CYS A 154 -2.30 2.78 -3.07
C CYS A 154 -3.51 1.87 -2.89
N GLY A 155 -4.27 1.71 -3.94
CA GLY A 155 -5.43 0.83 -3.93
C GLY A 155 -6.19 0.82 -5.25
N PRO A 156 -7.26 0.02 -5.30
CA PRO A 156 -8.13 -0.06 -6.46
C PRO A 156 -9.10 1.11 -6.52
N ILE A 157 -9.56 1.41 -7.74
CA ILE A 157 -10.63 2.38 -8.01
C ILE A 157 -11.77 1.62 -8.69
N LEU A 158 -12.97 1.79 -8.14
CA LEU A 158 -14.21 1.25 -8.66
C LEU A 158 -15.08 2.41 -9.08
N TYR A 159 -15.30 2.63 -10.38
CA TYR A 159 -16.11 3.74 -10.89
C TYR A 159 -17.29 3.31 -11.75
N ASP A 160 -17.29 2.07 -12.27
CA ASP A 160 -18.43 1.55 -13.02
C ASP A 160 -19.59 1.16 -12.09
N GLN A 161 -20.82 1.18 -12.60
CA GLN A 161 -21.99 0.74 -11.85
C GLN A 161 -22.05 -0.78 -11.69
N ARG A 162 -21.45 -1.51 -12.64
CA ARG A 162 -21.34 -2.97 -12.64
C ARG A 162 -19.90 -3.37 -12.80
N HIS A 163 -19.43 -4.24 -11.93
CA HIS A 163 -18.06 -4.72 -11.95
C HIS A 163 -18.00 -6.16 -12.40
N ARG A 164 -16.99 -6.48 -13.22
CA ARG A 164 -16.62 -7.87 -13.46
C ARG A 164 -16.16 -8.50 -12.14
N THR A 165 -16.44 -9.77 -11.94
CA THR A 165 -15.93 -10.56 -10.84
C THR A 165 -15.15 -11.76 -11.34
N ILE A 166 -14.17 -12.21 -10.55
CA ILE A 166 -13.46 -13.46 -10.74
C ILE A 166 -13.59 -14.30 -9.47
N GLY A 167 -13.13 -15.54 -9.52
CA GLY A 167 -13.07 -16.43 -8.37
C GLY A 167 -14.10 -17.55 -8.43
N LYS A 168 -13.64 -18.73 -7.99
CA LYS A 168 -14.47 -19.94 -7.93
C LYS A 168 -15.21 -20.04 -6.60
N LYS A 169 -14.47 -19.94 -5.49
CA LYS A 169 -15.00 -20.05 -4.14
C LYS A 169 -15.31 -18.68 -3.55
N HIS A 170 -14.45 -17.71 -3.80
CA HIS A 170 -14.59 -16.33 -3.32
C HIS A 170 -14.71 -15.40 -4.53
N LYS A 171 -15.79 -14.64 -4.58
CA LYS A 171 -15.96 -13.65 -5.64
C LYS A 171 -15.12 -12.41 -5.35
N ILE A 172 -14.18 -12.10 -6.23
CA ILE A 172 -13.34 -10.94 -6.15
C ILE A 172 -13.79 -9.93 -7.19
N THR A 173 -14.10 -8.72 -6.77
CA THR A 173 -14.44 -7.63 -7.69
C THR A 173 -13.20 -7.20 -8.47
N VAL A 174 -13.33 -7.06 -9.79
CA VAL A 174 -12.24 -6.57 -10.66
C VAL A 174 -12.31 -5.06 -10.72
N PRO A 175 -11.27 -4.35 -10.22
CA PRO A 175 -11.21 -2.89 -10.29
C PRO A 175 -11.02 -2.39 -11.73
N GLU A 176 -11.57 -1.22 -12.04
CA GLU A 176 -11.38 -0.56 -13.33
C GLU A 176 -10.05 0.20 -13.43
N ALA A 177 -9.53 0.67 -12.29
CA ALA A 177 -8.27 1.42 -12.23
C ALA A 177 -7.63 1.28 -10.86
N PHE A 178 -6.44 1.88 -10.71
CA PHE A 178 -5.68 1.92 -9.46
C PHE A 178 -5.15 3.33 -9.21
N PHE A 179 -4.97 3.66 -7.96
CA PHE A 179 -4.32 4.90 -7.55
C PHE A 179 -3.06 4.61 -6.74
N LYS A 180 -2.13 5.54 -6.77
CA LYS A 180 -0.97 5.57 -5.87
C LYS A 180 -0.68 7.02 -5.49
N VAL A 181 -0.66 7.29 -4.18
CA VAL A 181 -0.32 8.60 -3.61
C VAL A 181 1.02 8.48 -2.92
N VAL A 182 1.93 9.39 -3.20
CA VAL A 182 3.26 9.45 -2.61
C VAL A 182 3.45 10.77 -1.90
N LEU A 183 3.82 10.73 -0.63
CA LEU A 183 4.13 11.90 0.18
C LEU A 183 5.63 11.98 0.45
N CYS A 184 6.27 13.05 -0.01
CA CYS A 184 7.67 13.38 0.24
C CYS A 184 7.72 14.63 1.12
N LEU A 185 8.10 14.48 2.39
CA LEU A 185 8.10 15.61 3.33
C LEU A 185 9.23 16.61 3.07
N SER A 186 10.33 16.20 2.46
CA SER A 186 11.45 17.07 2.10
C SER A 186 11.06 18.18 1.12
N LEU A 187 10.06 17.95 0.27
CA LEU A 187 9.54 18.95 -0.67
C LEU A 187 8.75 20.07 0.01
N ILE A 188 8.23 19.83 1.21
CA ILE A 188 7.48 20.84 1.98
C ILE A 188 8.41 21.93 2.52
N HIS A 189 9.68 21.61 2.78
CA HIS A 189 10.68 22.55 3.30
C HIS A 189 11.27 23.50 2.22
N ILE A 190 11.10 23.19 0.94
CA ILE A 190 11.62 23.97 -0.19
C ILE A 190 10.70 25.16 -0.54
N SER A 191 9.46 25.15 -0.06
CA SER A 191 8.45 26.16 -0.39
C SER A 191 8.35 27.34 0.58
N GLU A 192 9.21 27.43 1.59
CA GLU A 192 9.28 28.63 2.42
C GLU A 192 9.99 29.75 1.64
N PRO A 193 9.30 30.89 1.39
CA PRO A 193 9.94 32.01 0.72
C PRO A 193 11.04 32.56 1.64
N THR A 194 12.29 32.50 1.17
CA THR A 194 13.37 33.26 1.78
C THR A 194 13.03 34.73 1.71
N ARG A 195 12.67 35.32 2.85
CA ARG A 195 12.57 36.77 2.97
C ARG A 195 13.99 37.33 2.95
N HIS A 196 14.32 38.02 1.89
CA HIS A 196 15.45 38.93 1.84
C HIS A 196 15.10 40.21 2.58
#